data_7b58001539167acdf40b1c45e7c55937
#
_entry.id   7b58001539167acdf40b1c45e7c55937
#
_cell.length_a   1.000
_cell.length_b   1.000
_cell.length_c   1.000
_cell.angle_alpha   90.00
_cell.angle_beta   90.00
_cell.angle_gamma   90.00
#
_symmetry.space_group_name_H-M   'P 1'
#
loop_
_entity.id
_entity.type
_entity.pdbx_description
1 polymer ?
#
loop_
_entity_poly.entity_id
_entity_poly.type
_entity_poly.pdbx_seq_one_letter_code
_entity_poly.pdbx_strand_id
1 'polypeptide(L)'
;MHSSPSGNGIPYEDTTQNLARAAAQGDAKRFSELCERVAPALVAWCELKVSGPLRETVDPLDIAQETWCRAWKRFHTWNPETTPFRAWLFRIAKNVVLECLRRTRNDYNAAARGEVLHEAPDSATTLSRRLAREEEVQALLQWARSLDAEEYAMFMHVGLEGLTYNEAGERLGLLKDTVAKRWQSLRERAAQAGRGYDYLD
;
A
#
# COMPACT_ATOMS: atom_id res chain seq x y z
N MET A 1 19.78 25.43 -29.89
CA MET A 1 19.54 23.98 -29.76
C MET A 1 19.57 23.66 -28.28
N HIS A 2 18.41 23.67 -27.59
CA HIS A 2 18.31 23.31 -26.20
C HIS A 2 17.56 21.99 -26.14
N SER A 3 18.31 20.92 -25.89
CA SER A 3 17.76 19.59 -25.64
C SER A 3 17.10 19.60 -24.27
N SER A 4 15.79 19.51 -24.24
CA SER A 4 15.04 19.23 -23.00
C SER A 4 15.34 17.81 -22.54
N PRO A 5 15.69 17.59 -21.29
CA PRO A 5 15.78 16.24 -20.75
C PRO A 5 14.36 15.68 -20.57
N SER A 6 14.07 14.57 -21.22
CA SER A 6 12.88 13.76 -20.99
C SER A 6 12.92 13.22 -19.55
N GLY A 7 12.35 13.99 -18.64
CA GLY A 7 12.21 13.61 -17.25
C GLY A 7 11.11 12.57 -17.08
N ASN A 8 11.46 11.30 -17.18
CA ASN A 8 10.63 10.19 -16.76
C ASN A 8 11.01 9.82 -15.33
N GLY A 9 10.88 10.74 -14.41
CA GLY A 9 11.26 10.53 -13.02
C GLY A 9 10.22 11.13 -12.10
N ILE A 10 9.50 10.30 -11.40
CA ILE A 10 8.83 10.68 -10.16
C ILE A 10 9.95 10.74 -9.11
N PRO A 11 10.34 11.93 -8.60
CA PRO A 11 11.51 12.06 -7.71
C PRO A 11 11.38 11.31 -6.39
N TYR A 12 10.18 10.80 -6.08
CA TYR A 12 9.82 10.23 -4.78
C TYR A 12 9.87 8.69 -4.73
N GLU A 13 9.67 8.01 -5.85
CA GLU A 13 9.94 6.56 -5.96
C GLU A 13 11.38 6.24 -5.56
N ASP A 14 12.29 7.16 -5.84
CA ASP A 14 13.69 7.01 -5.54
C ASP A 14 13.96 6.83 -4.03
N THR A 15 13.23 7.53 -3.16
CA THR A 15 13.48 7.44 -1.71
C THR A 15 12.99 6.13 -1.10
N THR A 16 11.78 5.67 -1.41
CA THR A 16 11.25 4.38 -0.92
C THR A 16 12.05 3.21 -1.48
N GLN A 17 12.39 3.26 -2.77
CA GLN A 17 13.17 2.23 -3.44
C GLN A 17 14.61 2.19 -2.91
N ASN A 18 15.23 3.33 -2.65
CA ASN A 18 16.58 3.42 -2.09
C ASN A 18 16.63 2.92 -0.64
N LEU A 19 15.63 3.28 0.19
CA LEU A 19 15.51 2.72 1.53
C LEU A 19 15.35 1.21 1.49
N ALA A 20 14.53 0.69 0.59
CA ALA A 20 14.31 -0.73 0.43
C ALA A 20 15.59 -1.46 -0.05
N ARG A 21 16.35 -0.88 -1.00
CA ARG A 21 17.65 -1.44 -1.43
C ARG A 21 18.65 -1.49 -0.29
N ALA A 22 18.78 -0.43 0.51
CA ALA A 22 19.65 -0.40 1.66
C ALA A 22 19.23 -1.42 2.74
N ALA A 23 17.94 -1.51 3.01
CA ALA A 23 17.39 -2.51 3.93
C ALA A 23 17.66 -3.96 3.46
N ALA A 24 17.60 -4.21 2.14
CA ALA A 24 17.91 -5.52 1.56
C ALA A 24 19.38 -5.94 1.74
N GLN A 25 20.27 -4.97 1.97
CA GLN A 25 21.67 -5.22 2.31
C GLN A 25 21.91 -5.50 3.81
N GLY A 26 20.83 -5.62 4.61
CA GLY A 26 20.90 -5.93 6.03
C GLY A 26 20.91 -4.71 6.95
N ASP A 27 20.65 -3.51 6.44
CA ASP A 27 20.55 -2.30 7.26
C ASP A 27 19.18 -2.24 7.98
N ALA A 28 19.15 -2.68 9.24
CA ALA A 28 17.94 -2.70 10.06
C ALA A 28 17.36 -1.30 10.32
N LYS A 29 18.19 -0.26 10.38
CA LYS A 29 17.72 1.12 10.54
C LYS A 29 16.97 1.58 9.29
N ARG A 30 17.51 1.30 8.11
CA ARG A 30 16.84 1.60 6.83
C ARG A 30 15.54 0.82 6.65
N PHE A 31 15.47 -0.40 7.18
CA PHE A 31 14.22 -1.14 7.19
C PHE A 31 13.16 -0.46 8.08
N SER A 32 13.54 0.04 9.26
CA SER A 32 12.61 0.80 10.12
C SER A 32 12.12 2.08 9.43
N GLU A 33 13.02 2.85 8.82
CA GLU A 33 12.67 4.05 8.06
C GLU A 33 11.74 3.72 6.87
N LEU A 34 11.97 2.60 6.20
CA LEU A 34 11.10 2.08 5.13
C LEU A 34 9.71 1.73 5.66
N CYS A 35 9.63 1.05 6.82
CA CYS A 35 8.35 0.74 7.46
C CYS A 35 7.59 2.01 7.82
N GLU A 36 8.22 2.98 8.48
CA GLU A 36 7.61 4.25 8.85
C GLU A 36 7.05 5.00 7.64
N ARG A 37 7.77 4.98 6.53
CA ARG A 37 7.36 5.65 5.30
C ARG A 37 6.18 4.98 4.60
N VAL A 38 6.12 3.65 4.57
CA VAL A 38 5.12 2.90 3.79
C VAL A 38 3.92 2.46 4.63
N ALA A 39 4.07 2.39 5.95
CA ALA A 39 3.01 1.92 6.83
C ALA A 39 1.70 2.72 6.74
N PRO A 40 1.69 4.07 6.61
CA PRO A 40 0.46 4.82 6.44
C PRO A 40 -0.34 4.39 5.20
N ALA A 41 0.32 4.21 4.07
CA ALA A 41 -0.31 3.73 2.84
C ALA A 41 -0.86 2.31 2.98
N LEU A 42 -0.12 1.42 3.65
CA LEU A 42 -0.57 0.04 3.89
C LEU A 42 -1.79 0.00 4.83
N VAL A 43 -1.77 0.78 5.91
CA VAL A 43 -2.91 0.87 6.85
C VAL A 43 -4.14 1.41 6.12
N ALA A 44 -4.00 2.51 5.39
CA ALA A 44 -5.10 3.09 4.62
C ALA A 44 -5.66 2.08 3.60
N TRP A 45 -4.79 1.36 2.90
CA TRP A 45 -5.21 0.33 1.95
C TRP A 45 -5.98 -0.81 2.64
N CYS A 46 -5.51 -1.30 3.78
CA CYS A 46 -6.19 -2.35 4.54
C CYS A 46 -7.58 -1.88 5.00
N GLU A 47 -7.69 -0.65 5.53
CA GLU A 47 -8.95 -0.04 5.96
C GLU A 47 -9.97 0.09 4.82
N LEU A 48 -9.51 0.37 3.60
CA LEU A 48 -10.36 0.49 2.42
C LEU A 48 -10.71 -0.87 1.81
N LYS A 49 -9.84 -1.87 1.93
CA LYS A 49 -10.05 -3.22 1.36
C LYS A 49 -10.86 -4.13 2.28
N VAL A 50 -10.68 -4.02 3.59
CA VAL A 50 -11.42 -4.82 4.57
C VAL A 50 -12.74 -4.11 4.89
N SER A 51 -13.78 -4.44 4.15
CA SER A 51 -15.11 -3.81 4.25
C SER A 51 -16.23 -4.87 4.26
N GLY A 52 -17.44 -4.45 4.58
CA GLY A 52 -18.61 -5.33 4.62
C GLY A 52 -18.42 -6.53 5.56
N PRO A 53 -18.91 -7.73 5.20
CA PRO A 53 -18.85 -8.91 6.05
C PRO A 53 -17.44 -9.32 6.48
N LEU A 54 -16.42 -9.00 5.67
CA LEU A 54 -15.04 -9.31 6.04
C LEU A 54 -14.60 -8.52 7.28
N ARG A 55 -15.06 -7.27 7.45
CA ARG A 55 -14.71 -6.43 8.59
C ARG A 55 -15.29 -6.94 9.92
N GLU A 56 -16.34 -7.73 9.88
CA GLU A 56 -16.93 -8.34 11.09
C GLU A 56 -16.02 -9.46 11.65
N THR A 57 -15.17 -10.04 10.82
CA THR A 57 -14.33 -11.20 11.17
C THR A 57 -12.84 -10.91 11.15
N VAL A 58 -12.40 -9.83 10.50
CA VAL A 58 -10.98 -9.51 10.29
C VAL A 58 -10.72 -8.04 10.59
N ASP A 59 -9.76 -7.77 11.46
CA ASP A 59 -9.26 -6.42 11.71
C ASP A 59 -8.29 -6.02 10.56
N PRO A 60 -8.49 -4.86 9.90
CA PRO A 60 -7.54 -4.33 8.92
C PRO A 60 -6.10 -4.21 9.44
N LEU A 61 -5.93 -3.92 10.73
CA LEU A 61 -4.61 -3.81 11.35
C LEU A 61 -3.91 -5.16 11.44
N ASP A 62 -4.64 -6.25 11.64
CA ASP A 62 -4.07 -7.60 11.62
C ASP A 62 -3.58 -7.97 10.22
N ILE A 63 -4.28 -7.53 9.17
CA ILE A 63 -3.81 -7.67 7.79
C ILE A 63 -2.51 -6.90 7.56
N ALA A 64 -2.44 -5.65 8.04
CA ALA A 64 -1.22 -4.84 7.90
C ALA A 64 -0.04 -5.47 8.65
N GLN A 65 -0.28 -5.97 9.86
CA GLN A 65 0.72 -6.64 10.68
C GLN A 65 1.22 -7.93 10.02
N GLU A 66 0.32 -8.81 9.59
CA GLU A 66 0.68 -10.06 8.92
C GLU A 66 1.43 -9.79 7.61
N THR A 67 1.06 -8.71 6.90
CA THR A 67 1.76 -8.28 5.69
C THR A 67 3.21 -7.94 6.00
N TRP A 68 3.48 -7.16 7.04
CA TRP A 68 4.85 -6.83 7.46
C TRP A 68 5.64 -8.05 7.93
N CYS A 69 5.00 -8.97 8.66
CA CYS A 69 5.63 -10.23 9.07
C CYS A 69 6.09 -11.05 7.85
N ARG A 70 5.20 -11.20 6.87
CA ARG A 70 5.53 -11.93 5.65
C ARG A 70 6.55 -11.21 4.79
N ALA A 71 6.47 -9.89 4.72
CA ALA A 71 7.45 -9.07 4.01
C ALA A 71 8.84 -9.24 4.63
N TRP A 72 8.96 -9.15 5.95
CA TRP A 72 10.23 -9.36 6.63
C TRP A 72 10.84 -10.73 6.34
N LYS A 73 10.05 -11.81 6.51
CA LYS A 73 10.50 -13.19 6.26
C LYS A 73 10.92 -13.42 4.81
N ARG A 74 10.31 -12.72 3.86
CA ARG A 74 10.52 -12.89 2.41
C ARG A 74 11.34 -11.76 1.79
N PHE A 75 11.89 -10.86 2.57
CA PHE A 75 12.57 -9.69 2.05
C PHE A 75 13.75 -10.04 1.13
N HIS A 76 14.44 -11.13 1.44
CA HIS A 76 15.51 -11.69 0.61
C HIS A 76 15.05 -12.15 -0.79
N THR A 77 13.75 -12.34 -1.01
CA THR A 77 13.18 -12.73 -2.32
C THR A 77 12.77 -11.53 -3.18
N TRP A 78 12.79 -10.32 -2.61
CA TRP A 78 12.46 -9.13 -3.36
C TRP A 78 13.62 -8.74 -4.29
N ASN A 79 13.30 -8.51 -5.57
CA ASN A 79 14.25 -8.05 -6.57
C ASN A 79 13.97 -6.59 -6.95
N PRO A 80 14.86 -5.65 -6.53
CA PRO A 80 14.68 -4.22 -6.80
C PRO A 80 14.74 -3.83 -8.27
N GLU A 81 15.34 -4.68 -9.12
CA GLU A 81 15.51 -4.40 -10.55
C GLU A 81 14.25 -4.71 -11.36
N THR A 82 13.39 -5.56 -10.83
CA THR A 82 12.19 -6.01 -11.54
C THR A 82 10.89 -5.51 -10.95
N THR A 83 10.90 -5.13 -9.68
CA THR A 83 9.64 -4.82 -8.97
C THR A 83 9.85 -3.69 -7.96
N PRO A 84 9.10 -2.59 -8.05
CA PRO A 84 9.06 -1.58 -7.01
C PRO A 84 8.66 -2.18 -5.66
N PHE A 85 9.28 -1.69 -4.57
CA PHE A 85 9.05 -2.25 -3.23
C PHE A 85 7.57 -2.22 -2.83
N ARG A 86 6.88 -1.10 -3.08
CA ARG A 86 5.45 -0.97 -2.77
C ARG A 86 4.63 -2.03 -3.52
N ALA A 87 4.83 -2.17 -4.82
CA ALA A 87 4.11 -3.17 -5.63
C ALA A 87 4.32 -4.60 -5.10
N TRP A 88 5.54 -4.92 -4.64
CA TRP A 88 5.85 -6.21 -4.03
C TRP A 88 5.16 -6.37 -2.66
N LEU A 89 5.21 -5.36 -1.78
CA LEU A 89 4.57 -5.37 -0.46
C LEU A 89 3.06 -5.52 -0.59
N PHE A 90 2.43 -4.74 -1.45
CA PHE A 90 0.98 -4.79 -1.64
C PHE A 90 0.50 -6.08 -2.34
N ARG A 91 1.37 -6.77 -3.07
CA ARG A 91 1.09 -8.14 -3.54
C ARG A 91 0.99 -9.11 -2.36
N ILE A 92 1.85 -8.97 -1.35
CA ILE A 92 1.77 -9.76 -0.11
C ILE A 92 0.45 -9.43 0.61
N ALA A 93 0.12 -8.15 0.80
CA ALA A 93 -1.12 -7.71 1.44
C ALA A 93 -2.38 -8.30 0.76
N LYS A 94 -2.44 -8.26 -0.58
CA LYS A 94 -3.52 -8.88 -1.36
C LYS A 94 -3.67 -10.38 -1.09
N ASN A 95 -2.56 -11.09 -1.00
CA ASN A 95 -2.58 -12.52 -0.70
C ASN A 95 -3.09 -12.78 0.72
N VAL A 96 -2.70 -11.96 1.72
CA VAL A 96 -3.23 -12.06 3.09
C VAL A 96 -4.74 -11.87 3.10
N VAL A 97 -5.25 -10.82 2.44
CA VAL A 97 -6.70 -10.58 2.33
C VAL A 97 -7.42 -11.76 1.67
N LEU A 98 -6.88 -12.28 0.55
CA LEU A 98 -7.49 -13.43 -0.15
C LEU A 98 -7.51 -14.69 0.70
N GLU A 99 -6.49 -14.94 1.50
CA GLU A 99 -6.44 -16.05 2.44
C GLU A 99 -7.50 -15.88 3.54
N CYS A 100 -7.65 -14.68 4.11
CA CYS A 100 -8.70 -14.39 5.08
C CYS A 100 -10.09 -14.60 4.48
N LEU A 101 -10.35 -14.10 3.27
CA LEU A 101 -11.63 -14.32 2.57
C LEU A 101 -11.93 -15.81 2.34
N ARG A 102 -10.93 -16.60 1.97
CA ARG A 102 -11.09 -18.05 1.81
C ARG A 102 -11.41 -18.74 3.13
N ARG A 103 -10.76 -18.34 4.23
CA ARG A 103 -11.02 -18.86 5.58
C ARG A 103 -12.43 -18.52 6.00
N THR A 104 -12.85 -17.27 5.94
CA THR A 104 -14.20 -16.83 6.27
C THR A 104 -15.28 -17.58 5.49
N ARG A 105 -15.05 -17.87 4.20
CA ARG A 105 -15.97 -18.69 3.38
C ARG A 105 -15.97 -20.16 3.79
N ASN A 106 -14.84 -20.71 4.22
CA ASN A 106 -14.73 -22.11 4.65
C ASN A 106 -15.24 -22.29 6.09
N ASP A 107 -15.11 -21.29 6.96
CA ASP A 107 -15.59 -21.32 8.34
C ASP A 107 -17.13 -21.27 8.42
N TYR A 108 -17.79 -20.72 7.41
CA TYR A 108 -19.23 -20.94 7.23
C TYR A 108 -19.58 -22.41 7.02
N ASN A 109 -18.61 -23.25 6.65
CA ASN A 109 -18.78 -24.68 6.42
C ASN A 109 -18.06 -25.59 7.44
N ALA A 110 -17.27 -25.03 8.38
CA ALA A 110 -16.55 -25.82 9.40
C ALA A 110 -16.19 -24.95 10.61
N ALA A 111 -17.01 -25.03 11.65
CA ALA A 111 -16.62 -24.53 12.96
C ALA A 111 -15.38 -25.31 13.47
N ALA A 112 -14.34 -24.56 13.80
CA ALA A 112 -13.11 -24.95 14.48
C ALA A 112 -11.88 -25.20 13.61
N ARG A 113 -11.02 -24.19 13.57
CA ARG A 113 -9.56 -24.33 13.74
C ARG A 113 -8.95 -22.96 13.95
N GLY A 114 -8.67 -22.64 15.22
CA GLY A 114 -7.85 -21.50 15.58
C GLY A 114 -6.43 -21.68 15.05
N GLU A 115 -5.99 -20.80 14.20
CA GLU A 115 -4.61 -20.72 13.76
C GLU A 115 -4.00 -19.42 14.31
N VAL A 116 -2.94 -19.61 15.06
CA VAL A 116 -2.18 -18.58 15.78
C VAL A 116 -1.64 -17.55 14.77
N LEU A 117 -2.02 -16.30 14.96
CA LEU A 117 -1.36 -15.16 14.32
C LEU A 117 0.12 -15.16 14.75
N HIS A 118 1.01 -15.24 13.80
CA HIS A 118 2.44 -15.23 14.08
C HIS A 118 2.86 -13.85 14.60
N GLU A 119 3.68 -13.84 15.65
CA GLU A 119 4.23 -12.63 16.24
C GLU A 119 5.00 -11.81 15.20
N ALA A 120 4.50 -10.61 14.93
CA ALA A 120 5.22 -9.57 14.20
C ALA A 120 6.28 -8.94 15.11
N PRO A 121 7.35 -8.34 14.55
CA PRO A 121 8.19 -7.46 15.31
C PRO A 121 7.33 -6.39 16.01
N ASP A 122 7.49 -6.21 17.32
CA ASP A 122 6.69 -5.29 18.16
C ASP A 122 6.59 -3.87 17.59
N SER A 123 7.63 -3.42 16.91
CA SER A 123 7.69 -2.10 16.26
C SER A 123 6.63 -1.91 15.16
N ALA A 124 6.41 -2.91 14.31
CA ALA A 124 5.45 -2.81 13.20
C ALA A 124 4.00 -2.81 13.70
N THR A 125 3.71 -3.57 14.75
CA THR A 125 2.38 -3.64 15.38
C THR A 125 2.01 -2.33 16.06
N THR A 126 2.93 -1.76 16.85
CA THR A 126 2.74 -0.50 17.56
C THR A 126 2.58 0.66 16.58
N LEU A 127 3.39 0.70 15.51
CA LEU A 127 3.32 1.71 14.46
C LEU A 127 1.97 1.67 13.74
N SER A 128 1.52 0.51 13.28
CA SER A 128 0.25 0.37 12.55
C SER A 128 -0.95 0.83 13.39
N ARG A 129 -0.98 0.47 14.69
CA ARG A 129 -2.06 0.90 15.60
C ARG A 129 -2.05 2.40 15.89
N ARG A 130 -0.86 3.01 15.96
CA ARG A 130 -0.73 4.46 16.13
C ARG A 130 -1.25 5.18 14.89
N LEU A 131 -0.80 4.77 13.71
CA LEU A 131 -1.18 5.37 12.43
C LEU A 131 -2.67 5.26 12.14
N ALA A 132 -3.33 4.16 12.51
CA ALA A 132 -4.77 4.01 12.32
C ALA A 132 -5.61 5.05 13.10
N ARG A 133 -5.04 5.68 14.13
CA ARG A 133 -5.67 6.72 14.95
C ARG A 133 -5.27 8.13 14.55
N GLU A 134 -4.29 8.30 13.68
CA GLU A 134 -3.83 9.61 13.25
C GLU A 134 -4.90 10.29 12.38
N GLU A 135 -5.16 11.58 12.67
CA GLU A 135 -6.17 12.37 11.96
C GLU A 135 -5.94 12.40 10.45
N GLU A 136 -4.67 12.41 10.03
CA GLU A 136 -4.29 12.40 8.62
C GLU A 136 -4.77 11.15 7.88
N VAL A 137 -4.56 9.95 8.47
CA VAL A 137 -5.03 8.69 7.87
C VAL A 137 -6.55 8.66 7.81
N GLN A 138 -7.23 9.11 8.88
CA GLN A 138 -8.69 9.19 8.88
C GLN A 138 -9.23 10.18 7.84
N ALA A 139 -8.59 11.33 7.69
CA ALA A 139 -8.93 12.32 6.67
C ALA A 139 -8.70 11.76 5.24
N LEU A 140 -7.63 11.00 5.03
CA LEU A 140 -7.37 10.31 3.77
C LEU A 140 -8.47 9.29 3.45
N LEU A 141 -8.84 8.47 4.43
CA LEU A 141 -9.89 7.47 4.26
C LEU A 141 -11.24 8.10 3.92
N GLN A 142 -11.58 9.20 4.57
CA GLN A 142 -12.80 9.94 4.29
C GLN A 142 -12.81 10.53 2.87
N TRP A 143 -11.68 11.12 2.46
CA TRP A 143 -11.53 11.65 1.12
C TRP A 143 -11.59 10.53 0.06
N ALA A 144 -10.89 9.42 0.27
CA ALA A 144 -10.92 8.27 -0.64
C ALA A 144 -12.35 7.73 -0.86
N ARG A 145 -13.16 7.72 0.19
CA ARG A 145 -14.58 7.30 0.11
C ARG A 145 -15.47 8.30 -0.65
N SER A 146 -15.03 9.54 -0.84
CA SER A 146 -15.75 10.56 -1.62
C SER A 146 -15.40 10.56 -3.11
N LEU A 147 -14.41 9.79 -3.52
CA LEU A 147 -14.00 9.65 -4.93
C LEU A 147 -15.02 8.83 -5.71
N ASP A 148 -15.15 9.12 -7.01
CA ASP A 148 -15.87 8.23 -7.90
C ASP A 148 -15.15 6.90 -8.10
N ALA A 149 -15.80 5.94 -8.74
CA ALA A 149 -15.27 4.57 -8.87
C ALA A 149 -13.92 4.51 -9.63
N GLU A 150 -13.75 5.36 -10.66
CA GLU A 150 -12.53 5.38 -11.47
C GLU A 150 -11.38 6.07 -10.71
N GLU A 151 -11.67 7.20 -10.08
CA GLU A 151 -10.73 7.94 -9.24
C GLU A 151 -10.29 7.09 -8.03
N TYR A 152 -11.24 6.41 -7.39
CA TYR A 152 -10.95 5.49 -6.30
C TYR A 152 -10.02 4.35 -6.75
N ALA A 153 -10.31 3.73 -7.90
CA ALA A 153 -9.46 2.67 -8.43
C ALA A 153 -8.04 3.18 -8.77
N MET A 154 -7.94 4.38 -9.33
CA MET A 154 -6.66 5.04 -9.61
C MET A 154 -5.90 5.36 -8.32
N PHE A 155 -6.57 5.91 -7.30
CA PHE A 155 -6.01 6.16 -5.99
C PHE A 155 -5.46 4.87 -5.36
N MET A 156 -6.22 3.78 -5.42
CA MET A 156 -5.79 2.48 -4.90
C MET A 156 -4.57 1.95 -5.64
N HIS A 157 -4.56 2.00 -6.97
CA HIS A 157 -3.51 1.37 -7.78
C HIS A 157 -2.25 2.21 -7.86
N VAL A 158 -2.36 3.49 -8.19
CA VAL A 158 -1.21 4.37 -8.33
C VAL A 158 -0.79 4.93 -6.97
N GLY A 159 -1.74 5.49 -6.23
CA GLY A 159 -1.49 6.16 -4.97
C GLY A 159 -1.00 5.23 -3.87
N LEU A 160 -1.77 4.20 -3.53
CA LEU A 160 -1.44 3.32 -2.43
C LEU A 160 -0.53 2.16 -2.83
N GLU A 161 -0.85 1.43 -3.89
CA GLU A 161 -0.12 0.23 -4.31
C GLU A 161 1.20 0.56 -5.04
N GLY A 162 1.39 1.78 -5.52
CA GLY A 162 2.59 2.21 -6.22
C GLY A 162 2.79 1.50 -7.56
N LEU A 163 1.70 1.20 -8.27
CA LEU A 163 1.80 0.66 -9.63
C LEU A 163 2.27 1.74 -10.60
N THR A 164 3.04 1.33 -11.58
CA THR A 164 3.37 2.20 -12.72
C THR A 164 2.11 2.60 -13.49
N TYR A 165 2.15 3.73 -14.18
CA TYR A 165 1.02 4.18 -15.01
C TYR A 165 0.63 3.17 -16.08
N ASN A 166 1.59 2.38 -16.58
CA ASN A 166 1.32 1.30 -17.53
C ASN A 166 0.52 0.17 -16.88
N GLU A 167 0.99 -0.35 -15.74
CA GLU A 167 0.29 -1.41 -15.00
C GLU A 167 -1.10 -1.00 -14.52
N ALA A 168 -1.22 0.26 -14.05
CA ALA A 168 -2.51 0.82 -13.68
C ALA A 168 -3.43 0.96 -14.91
N GLY A 169 -2.89 1.40 -16.04
CA GLY A 169 -3.62 1.51 -17.31
C GLY A 169 -4.18 0.16 -17.79
N GLU A 170 -3.36 -0.89 -17.74
CA GLU A 170 -3.80 -2.26 -18.07
C GLU A 170 -4.97 -2.74 -17.19
N ARG A 171 -4.97 -2.40 -15.90
CA ARG A 171 -6.04 -2.77 -14.97
C ARG A 171 -7.31 -1.95 -15.14
N LEU A 172 -7.17 -0.68 -15.49
CA LEU A 172 -8.28 0.27 -15.63
C LEU A 172 -8.84 0.32 -17.06
N GLY A 173 -8.19 -0.34 -18.02
CA GLY A 173 -8.53 -0.22 -19.43
C GLY A 173 -8.22 1.16 -20.02
N LEU A 174 -7.19 1.85 -19.50
CA LEU A 174 -6.79 3.19 -19.89
C LEU A 174 -5.39 3.21 -20.48
N LEU A 175 -5.13 4.19 -21.35
CA LEU A 175 -3.78 4.46 -21.83
C LEU A 175 -2.91 5.05 -20.72
N LYS A 176 -1.62 4.71 -20.71
CA LYS A 176 -0.61 5.22 -19.74
C LYS A 176 -0.70 6.74 -19.56
N ASP A 177 -0.75 7.49 -20.66
CA ASP A 177 -0.78 8.95 -20.62
C ASP A 177 -2.09 9.50 -20.03
N THR A 178 -3.19 8.78 -20.20
CA THR A 178 -4.48 9.11 -19.57
C THR A 178 -4.40 8.92 -18.07
N VAL A 179 -3.82 7.79 -17.62
CA VAL A 179 -3.58 7.53 -16.19
C VAL A 179 -2.71 8.63 -15.59
N ALA A 180 -1.58 8.97 -16.24
CA ALA A 180 -0.66 10.00 -15.74
C ALA A 180 -1.35 11.36 -15.57
N LYS A 181 -2.13 11.82 -16.55
CA LYS A 181 -2.86 13.10 -16.51
C LYS A 181 -3.93 13.10 -15.41
N ARG A 182 -4.73 12.04 -15.32
CA ARG A 182 -5.81 11.94 -14.33
C ARG A 182 -5.25 11.81 -12.90
N TRP A 183 -4.18 11.04 -12.73
CA TRP A 183 -3.48 10.93 -11.45
C TRP A 183 -2.93 12.28 -10.99
N GLN A 184 -2.28 13.03 -11.89
CA GLN A 184 -1.80 14.36 -11.59
C GLN A 184 -2.93 15.30 -11.12
N SER A 185 -4.05 15.31 -11.85
CA SER A 185 -5.23 16.11 -11.46
C SER A 185 -5.80 15.69 -10.10
N LEU A 186 -5.84 14.38 -9.81
CA LEU A 186 -6.32 13.86 -8.55
C LEU A 186 -5.41 14.29 -7.38
N ARG A 187 -4.08 14.23 -7.57
CA ARG A 187 -3.10 14.71 -6.59
C ARG A 187 -3.23 16.20 -6.31
N GLU A 188 -3.39 17.02 -7.35
CA GLU A 188 -3.57 18.46 -7.22
C GLU A 188 -4.83 18.79 -6.40
N ARG A 189 -5.92 18.10 -6.63
CA ARG A 189 -7.16 18.26 -5.83
C ARG A 189 -6.96 17.82 -4.37
N ALA A 190 -6.25 16.74 -4.13
CA ALA A 190 -5.92 16.30 -2.78
C ALA A 190 -5.06 17.34 -2.04
N ALA A 191 -4.04 17.90 -2.70
CA ALA A 191 -3.19 18.94 -2.15
C ALA A 191 -3.96 20.23 -1.82
N GLN A 192 -4.86 20.68 -2.71
CA GLN A 192 -5.72 21.86 -2.49
C GLN A 192 -6.68 21.66 -1.31
N ALA A 193 -7.09 20.42 -1.03
CA ALA A 193 -7.89 20.09 0.14
C ALA A 193 -7.07 20.07 1.46
N GLY A 194 -5.82 20.54 1.45
CA GLY A 194 -4.92 20.52 2.61
C GLY A 194 -4.40 19.11 2.95
N ARG A 195 -4.42 18.22 1.98
CA ARG A 195 -4.11 16.79 2.13
C ARG A 195 -2.89 16.44 1.26
N GLY A 196 -1.77 17.11 1.53
CA GLY A 196 -0.48 16.71 0.98
C GLY A 196 -0.03 15.43 1.67
N TYR A 197 -0.23 14.29 1.01
CA TYR A 197 0.21 13.02 1.55
C TYR A 197 1.55 12.65 0.94
N ASP A 198 2.62 12.90 1.69
CA ASP A 198 4.01 12.60 1.29
C ASP A 198 4.24 11.10 1.01
N TYR A 199 3.32 10.25 1.45
CA TYR A 199 3.38 8.81 1.23
C TYR A 199 2.58 8.32 0.02
N LEU A 200 1.92 9.21 -0.73
CA LEU A 200 1.26 8.89 -2.00
C LEU A 200 2.15 9.18 -3.22
N ASP A 201 3.34 9.71 -2.98
CA ASP A 201 4.31 10.01 -4.03
C ASP A 201 5.25 8.85 -4.30
#